data_9b41083457a2a0ac4f51d8d1b4bf9f09
#
_entry.id   9b41083457a2a0ac4f51d8d1b4bf9f09
#
_cell.length_a   1.000
_cell.length_b   1.000
_cell.length_c   1.000
_cell.angle_alpha   90.00
_cell.angle_beta   90.00
_cell.angle_gamma   90.00
#
_symmetry.space_group_name_H-M   'P 1'
#
loop_
_entity.id
_entity.type
_entity.pdbx_description
1 polymer ?
#
loop_
_entity_poly.entity_id
_entity_poly.type
_entity_poly.pdbx_seq_one_letter_code
_entity_poly.pdbx_strand_id
1 'polypeptide(L)'
;MPSKVPAAPRDSGKVQHCDVFVLGSGLAGSVSAAILARNGAKVVLADAAAHPRFAVGESMTPQLVEWLHILADRYDVPEIKSLLSVQATTRDIGPHFGTKQHFGFMLHRPDQEPDPREATQLVLPKLLSQAAHLFRQDSDSYMFHVAARYGCTTRQNWRAADLAFDDDGVTVTGQNGEAFRAKFLIDASGFRSLLAEKFQLRETPARFNHHSRSLFTHYVGIKPFDDVSRHPAELRPPVPWHNGTMHHLIDRGWFWIIPFDNYKDSRNPLCSVGLTFDERVYPKPADLTPEEEFNRYLDMFPAVKRQFAGAHRVREWVSTDRLQYSSTHSIGHRWCLMSHAAGFIDPLYSRGLSNTFEVVNALSYRILDALKDDDFAVERFEYVDELERGLLHFNDMLVNSSFISFSHFKLWNAVFRVWGALITPGVMRLTRARLRFQLDNKNPQHFIDLENAPHTGLWWPESDKLKALLEATAETCEKYEVGELDGDEAANIVFRLLQDSDIVNPTFGWKDPRKRFIAPTTMTMIKFMHWATRQGPPEMRELGDENLRGLIRATAKGKKLL
;
A
#
# COMPACT_ATOMS: atom_id res chain seq x y z
N MET A 1 -36.74 30.42 29.06
CA MET A 1 -35.61 29.81 29.79
C MET A 1 -35.59 28.31 29.45
N PRO A 2 -34.59 27.78 28.76
CA PRO A 2 -34.52 26.33 28.56
C PRO A 2 -33.98 25.67 29.84
N SER A 3 -34.69 24.66 30.29
CA SER A 3 -34.36 23.84 31.44
C SER A 3 -33.02 23.11 31.23
N LYS A 4 -32.07 23.32 32.15
CA LYS A 4 -30.85 22.51 32.26
C LYS A 4 -31.21 21.07 32.58
N VAL A 5 -30.99 20.16 31.63
CA VAL A 5 -30.97 18.72 31.89
C VAL A 5 -29.79 18.48 32.84
N PRO A 6 -29.98 17.80 33.98
CA PRO A 6 -28.87 17.48 34.87
C PRO A 6 -27.91 16.50 34.14
N ALA A 7 -26.63 16.80 34.18
CA ALA A 7 -25.60 15.86 33.75
C ALA A 7 -25.72 14.60 34.63
N ALA A 8 -25.80 13.43 34.00
CA ALA A 8 -25.74 12.16 34.69
C ALA A 8 -24.46 12.07 35.55
N PRO A 9 -24.49 11.46 36.74
CA PRO A 9 -23.33 11.34 37.59
C PRO A 9 -22.21 10.62 36.82
N ARG A 10 -21.02 11.22 36.79
CA ARG A 10 -19.81 10.55 36.30
C ARG A 10 -19.51 9.44 37.27
N ASP A 11 -19.89 8.20 36.89
CA ASP A 11 -19.39 7.01 37.53
C ASP A 11 -17.87 7.05 37.38
N SER A 12 -17.13 7.09 38.50
CA SER A 12 -15.65 6.99 38.53
C SER A 12 -15.32 5.56 38.08
N GLY A 13 -15.30 5.39 36.74
CA GLY A 13 -15.37 4.12 36.07
C GLY A 13 -14.21 3.21 36.45
N LYS A 14 -14.56 2.03 36.87
CA LYS A 14 -13.67 0.88 37.09
C LYS A 14 -12.83 0.70 35.82
N VAL A 15 -11.49 0.77 35.95
CA VAL A 15 -10.56 0.55 34.83
C VAL A 15 -10.84 -0.83 34.24
N GLN A 16 -11.12 -0.87 32.93
CA GLN A 16 -11.39 -2.12 32.22
C GLN A 16 -10.05 -2.75 31.77
N HIS A 17 -9.89 -4.05 31.98
CA HIS A 17 -8.66 -4.77 31.63
C HIS A 17 -8.79 -5.52 30.31
N CYS A 18 -7.76 -5.41 29.45
CA CYS A 18 -7.60 -6.17 28.22
C CYS A 18 -6.14 -6.63 28.06
N ASP A 19 -5.88 -7.52 27.10
CA ASP A 19 -4.53 -7.92 26.77
C ASP A 19 -3.89 -6.90 25.83
N VAL A 20 -4.64 -6.50 24.78
CA VAL A 20 -4.14 -5.56 23.77
C VAL A 20 -5.16 -4.44 23.55
N PHE A 21 -4.67 -3.21 23.57
CA PHE A 21 -5.44 -2.04 23.14
C PHE A 21 -4.97 -1.62 21.74
N VAL A 22 -5.89 -1.52 20.79
CA VAL A 22 -5.64 -1.07 19.43
C VAL A 22 -6.27 0.31 19.23
N LEU A 23 -5.44 1.31 18.98
CA LEU A 23 -5.86 2.67 18.73
C LEU A 23 -5.89 2.93 17.22
N GLY A 24 -7.08 3.22 16.69
CA GLY A 24 -7.35 3.39 15.26
C GLY A 24 -7.92 2.13 14.61
N SER A 25 -9.10 2.26 14.00
CA SER A 25 -9.87 1.17 13.38
C SER A 25 -9.86 1.19 11.85
N GLY A 26 -8.80 1.72 11.22
CA GLY A 26 -8.52 1.49 9.80
C GLY A 26 -8.20 0.01 9.54
N LEU A 27 -7.89 -0.36 8.29
CA LEU A 27 -7.58 -1.76 7.94
C LEU A 27 -6.45 -2.34 8.81
N ALA A 28 -5.40 -1.55 9.11
CA ALA A 28 -4.31 -1.99 9.99
C ALA A 28 -4.83 -2.44 11.36
N GLY A 29 -5.50 -1.54 12.08
CA GLY A 29 -5.99 -1.82 13.44
C GLY A 29 -7.10 -2.86 13.46
N SER A 30 -8.07 -2.80 12.54
CA SER A 30 -9.18 -3.75 12.50
C SER A 30 -8.74 -5.18 12.16
N VAL A 31 -7.80 -5.35 11.22
CA VAL A 31 -7.26 -6.68 10.88
C VAL A 31 -6.42 -7.22 12.04
N SER A 32 -5.56 -6.40 12.65
CA SER A 32 -4.77 -6.82 13.83
C SER A 32 -5.68 -7.22 15.00
N ALA A 33 -6.70 -6.41 15.29
CA ALA A 33 -7.66 -6.70 16.35
C ALA A 33 -8.43 -8.01 16.10
N ALA A 34 -8.89 -8.23 14.86
CA ALA A 34 -9.58 -9.46 14.46
C ALA A 34 -8.67 -10.69 14.61
N ILE A 35 -7.41 -10.60 14.16
CA ILE A 35 -6.42 -11.67 14.30
C ILE A 35 -6.17 -11.99 15.78
N LEU A 36 -5.87 -11.00 16.59
CA LEU A 36 -5.55 -11.20 18.01
C LEU A 36 -6.75 -11.77 18.78
N ALA A 37 -7.95 -11.22 18.56
CA ALA A 37 -9.17 -11.72 19.21
C ALA A 37 -9.52 -13.15 18.78
N ARG A 38 -9.42 -13.47 17.47
CA ARG A 38 -9.61 -14.83 16.95
C ARG A 38 -8.69 -15.85 17.63
N ASN A 39 -7.47 -15.41 18.00
CA ASN A 39 -6.46 -16.25 18.61
C ASN A 39 -6.43 -16.13 20.16
N GLY A 40 -7.52 -15.65 20.76
CA GLY A 40 -7.78 -15.75 22.21
C GLY A 40 -7.39 -14.53 23.04
N ALA A 41 -6.83 -13.47 22.46
CA ALA A 41 -6.52 -12.25 23.19
C ALA A 41 -7.80 -11.43 23.49
N LYS A 42 -7.85 -10.79 24.66
CA LYS A 42 -8.86 -9.78 24.99
C LYS A 42 -8.45 -8.45 24.38
N VAL A 43 -9.13 -8.02 23.33
CA VAL A 43 -8.77 -6.85 22.57
C VAL A 43 -9.80 -5.74 22.73
N VAL A 44 -9.31 -4.50 22.92
CA VAL A 44 -10.10 -3.27 22.77
C VAL A 44 -9.66 -2.60 21.47
N LEU A 45 -10.62 -2.28 20.61
CA LEU A 45 -10.41 -1.55 19.36
C LEU A 45 -11.15 -0.21 19.43
N ALA A 46 -10.41 0.89 19.45
CA ALA A 46 -10.97 2.23 19.61
C ALA A 46 -10.61 3.16 18.44
N ASP A 47 -11.55 4.01 18.04
CA ASP A 47 -11.34 5.03 17.00
C ASP A 47 -12.02 6.35 17.40
N ALA A 48 -11.35 7.46 17.09
CA ALA A 48 -11.88 8.81 17.32
C ALA A 48 -13.07 9.14 16.42
N ALA A 49 -13.26 8.41 15.33
CA ALA A 49 -14.40 8.54 14.42
C ALA A 49 -15.29 7.29 14.46
N ALA A 50 -16.38 7.32 13.72
CA ALA A 50 -17.28 6.18 13.54
C ALA A 50 -17.25 5.69 12.08
N HIS A 51 -17.40 4.37 11.88
CA HIS A 51 -17.61 3.78 10.57
C HIS A 51 -19.07 3.92 10.10
N PRO A 52 -19.29 4.06 8.77
CA PRO A 52 -18.30 4.18 7.71
C PRO A 52 -17.64 5.56 7.69
N ARG A 53 -16.33 5.61 7.55
CA ARG A 53 -15.57 6.87 7.50
C ARG A 53 -14.65 6.93 6.29
N PHE A 54 -14.34 8.16 5.86
CA PHE A 54 -13.41 8.37 4.75
C PHE A 54 -12.00 7.90 5.10
N ALA A 55 -11.39 7.18 4.17
CA ALA A 55 -9.98 6.89 4.14
C ALA A 55 -9.53 6.75 2.68
N VAL A 56 -8.25 6.93 2.40
CA VAL A 56 -7.60 6.70 1.10
C VAL A 56 -6.64 5.52 1.17
N GLY A 57 -6.00 5.17 0.03
CA GLY A 57 -5.22 3.96 -0.12
C GLY A 57 -6.10 2.83 -0.66
N GLU A 58 -6.67 3.07 -1.85
CA GLU A 58 -7.76 2.28 -2.45
C GLU A 58 -7.25 1.26 -3.48
N SER A 59 -6.06 1.49 -4.01
CA SER A 59 -5.51 0.71 -5.12
C SER A 59 -4.65 -0.45 -4.61
N MET A 60 -5.00 -1.69 -5.01
CA MET A 60 -4.31 -2.92 -4.58
C MET A 60 -3.09 -3.24 -5.44
N THR A 61 -2.16 -4.02 -4.87
CA THR A 61 -1.01 -4.62 -5.55
C THR A 61 -1.08 -6.16 -5.49
N PRO A 62 -0.37 -6.89 -6.37
CA PRO A 62 -0.29 -8.35 -6.27
C PRO A 62 0.31 -8.85 -4.94
N GLN A 63 1.27 -8.12 -4.36
CA GLN A 63 1.82 -8.47 -3.05
C GLN A 63 0.78 -8.34 -1.94
N LEU A 64 -0.08 -7.31 -2.00
CA LEU A 64 -1.18 -7.19 -1.04
C LEU A 64 -2.10 -8.42 -1.08
N VAL A 65 -2.41 -8.92 -2.27
CA VAL A 65 -3.25 -10.14 -2.42
C VAL A 65 -2.60 -11.33 -1.72
N GLU A 66 -1.29 -11.54 -1.86
CA GLU A 66 -0.58 -12.62 -1.15
C GLU A 66 -0.60 -12.43 0.37
N TRP A 67 -0.38 -11.21 0.87
CA TRP A 67 -0.46 -10.94 2.30
C TRP A 67 -1.86 -11.17 2.88
N LEU A 68 -2.91 -10.83 2.15
CA LEU A 68 -4.29 -11.12 2.57
C LEU A 68 -4.53 -12.64 2.69
N HIS A 69 -4.03 -13.42 1.74
CA HIS A 69 -4.08 -14.89 1.83
C HIS A 69 -3.31 -15.42 3.04
N ILE A 70 -2.08 -14.93 3.24
CA ILE A 70 -1.22 -15.37 4.35
C ILE A 70 -1.90 -15.09 5.69
N LEU A 71 -2.37 -13.86 5.91
CA LEU A 71 -3.00 -13.47 7.17
C LEU A 71 -4.28 -14.27 7.44
N ALA A 72 -5.12 -14.44 6.42
CA ALA A 72 -6.36 -15.21 6.56
C ALA A 72 -6.08 -16.68 6.91
N ASP A 73 -5.10 -17.31 6.27
CA ASP A 73 -4.80 -18.72 6.45
C ASP A 73 -3.97 -19.00 7.72
N ARG A 74 -3.03 -18.12 8.05
CA ARG A 74 -2.15 -18.24 9.22
C ARG A 74 -2.92 -18.10 10.53
N TYR A 75 -3.80 -17.12 10.60
CA TYR A 75 -4.48 -16.73 11.81
C TYR A 75 -5.95 -17.17 11.91
N ASP A 76 -6.42 -17.94 10.92
CA ASP A 76 -7.79 -18.46 10.84
C ASP A 76 -8.86 -17.35 10.88
N VAL A 77 -8.64 -16.28 10.09
CA VAL A 77 -9.58 -15.17 9.88
C VAL A 77 -9.99 -15.13 8.40
N PRO A 78 -10.88 -16.05 7.96
CA PRO A 78 -11.24 -16.20 6.55
C PRO A 78 -11.89 -14.96 5.94
N GLU A 79 -12.48 -14.07 6.74
CA GLU A 79 -13.12 -12.83 6.28
C GLU A 79 -12.11 -11.85 5.65
N ILE A 80 -10.81 -11.95 5.96
CA ILE A 80 -9.77 -11.17 5.27
C ILE A 80 -9.77 -11.47 3.76
N LYS A 81 -10.16 -12.70 3.36
CA LYS A 81 -10.27 -13.08 1.94
C LYS A 81 -11.38 -12.35 1.19
N SER A 82 -12.31 -11.73 1.88
CA SER A 82 -13.32 -10.86 1.26
C SER A 82 -12.70 -9.62 0.57
N LEU A 83 -11.44 -9.27 0.91
CA LEU A 83 -10.71 -8.16 0.31
C LEU A 83 -9.85 -8.56 -0.90
N LEU A 84 -9.75 -9.85 -1.25
CA LEU A 84 -8.79 -10.36 -2.25
C LEU A 84 -9.03 -9.86 -3.68
N SER A 85 -10.28 -9.64 -4.04
CA SER A 85 -10.65 -9.32 -5.43
C SER A 85 -11.94 -8.53 -5.49
N VAL A 86 -12.21 -7.88 -6.62
CA VAL A 86 -13.47 -7.18 -6.85
C VAL A 86 -14.67 -8.12 -6.76
N GLN A 87 -14.53 -9.40 -7.13
CA GLN A 87 -15.59 -10.40 -7.00
C GLN A 87 -15.86 -10.74 -5.53
N ALA A 88 -14.79 -10.92 -4.74
CA ALA A 88 -14.93 -11.23 -3.32
C ALA A 88 -15.52 -10.04 -2.55
N THR A 89 -15.03 -8.83 -2.78
CA THR A 89 -15.58 -7.62 -2.15
C THR A 89 -17.04 -7.41 -2.52
N THR A 90 -17.40 -7.59 -3.79
CA THR A 90 -18.80 -7.42 -4.26
C THR A 90 -19.73 -8.45 -3.63
N ARG A 91 -19.29 -9.71 -3.50
CA ARG A 91 -20.08 -10.80 -2.91
C ARG A 91 -20.29 -10.62 -1.41
N ASP A 92 -19.22 -10.27 -0.68
CA ASP A 92 -19.17 -10.39 0.79
C ASP A 92 -19.42 -9.07 1.51
N ILE A 93 -19.14 -7.93 0.85
CA ILE A 93 -19.23 -6.60 1.44
C ILE A 93 -20.33 -5.77 0.75
N GLY A 94 -20.27 -5.64 -0.58
CA GLY A 94 -21.26 -4.90 -1.36
C GLY A 94 -20.75 -4.46 -2.73
N PRO A 95 -21.64 -3.97 -3.61
CA PRO A 95 -21.33 -3.64 -4.99
C PRO A 95 -20.73 -2.23 -5.14
N HIS A 96 -19.72 -1.88 -4.35
CA HIS A 96 -19.16 -0.52 -4.30
C HIS A 96 -17.68 -0.44 -4.70
N PHE A 97 -17.13 -1.52 -5.23
CA PHE A 97 -15.71 -1.67 -5.52
C PHE A 97 -15.45 -1.68 -7.03
N GLY A 98 -14.33 -1.10 -7.43
CA GLY A 98 -13.87 -1.13 -8.81
C GLY A 98 -12.90 -2.29 -9.06
N THR A 99 -12.66 -2.60 -10.35
CA THR A 99 -11.62 -3.55 -10.77
C THR A 99 -10.29 -2.84 -11.01
N LYS A 100 -9.19 -3.51 -10.69
CA LYS A 100 -7.84 -3.05 -11.00
C LYS A 100 -7.11 -4.09 -11.86
N GLN A 101 -7.11 -3.89 -13.18
CA GLN A 101 -6.47 -4.81 -14.11
C GLN A 101 -5.07 -4.36 -14.52
N HIS A 102 -4.69 -3.10 -14.24
CA HIS A 102 -3.40 -2.56 -14.63
C HIS A 102 -2.97 -1.38 -13.75
N PHE A 103 -1.68 -1.05 -13.84
CA PHE A 103 -1.13 0.27 -13.56
C PHE A 103 -0.87 0.96 -14.90
N GLY A 104 -1.50 2.10 -15.13
CA GLY A 104 -1.36 2.86 -16.37
C GLY A 104 -0.76 4.23 -16.12
N PHE A 105 0.19 4.63 -16.96
CA PHE A 105 0.90 5.90 -16.85
C PHE A 105 0.98 6.58 -18.19
N MET A 106 0.80 7.91 -18.22
CA MET A 106 0.92 8.75 -19.40
C MET A 106 1.53 10.08 -19.03
N LEU A 107 2.55 10.50 -19.77
CA LEU A 107 3.18 11.81 -19.57
C LEU A 107 2.37 12.91 -20.24
N HIS A 108 2.18 14.01 -19.52
CA HIS A 108 1.53 15.22 -20.00
C HIS A 108 2.47 16.42 -19.90
N ARG A 109 2.37 17.33 -20.86
CA ARG A 109 3.05 18.62 -20.85
C ARG A 109 2.03 19.74 -20.85
N PRO A 110 2.32 20.90 -20.22
CA PRO A 110 1.41 22.02 -20.19
C PRO A 110 0.97 22.43 -21.60
N ASP A 111 -0.34 22.70 -21.75
CA ASP A 111 -0.98 23.20 -22.97
C ASP A 111 -0.82 22.30 -24.22
N GLN A 112 -0.47 21.03 -24.03
CA GLN A 112 -0.27 20.06 -25.10
C GLN A 112 -1.16 18.83 -24.97
N GLU A 113 -1.53 18.23 -26.11
CA GLU A 113 -2.06 16.87 -26.14
C GLU A 113 -0.93 15.89 -25.81
N PRO A 114 -1.18 14.86 -25.00
CA PRO A 114 -0.14 13.89 -24.67
C PRO A 114 0.24 13.05 -25.89
N ASP A 115 1.53 12.78 -26.08
CA ASP A 115 1.97 11.81 -27.08
C ASP A 115 1.59 10.39 -26.61
N PRO A 116 0.74 9.67 -27.38
CA PRO A 116 0.37 8.31 -27.03
C PRO A 116 1.56 7.34 -26.97
N ARG A 117 2.73 7.70 -27.51
CA ARG A 117 3.96 6.92 -27.40
C ARG A 117 4.64 7.10 -26.03
N GLU A 118 4.32 8.14 -25.30
CA GLU A 118 4.81 8.42 -23.95
C GLU A 118 3.83 7.89 -22.89
N ALA A 119 3.45 6.63 -23.06
CA ALA A 119 2.57 5.90 -22.16
C ALA A 119 3.13 4.51 -21.86
N THR A 120 2.92 4.05 -20.63
CA THR A 120 3.23 2.68 -20.20
C THR A 120 2.02 2.05 -19.51
N GLN A 121 1.89 0.73 -19.61
CA GLN A 121 0.89 -0.02 -18.86
C GLN A 121 1.48 -1.37 -18.40
N LEU A 122 1.38 -1.63 -17.09
CA LEU A 122 1.62 -2.95 -16.53
C LEU A 122 0.27 -3.61 -16.27
N VAL A 123 -0.07 -4.59 -17.08
CA VAL A 123 -1.28 -5.40 -16.95
C VAL A 123 -1.04 -6.51 -15.93
N LEU A 124 -1.92 -6.61 -14.96
CA LEU A 124 -1.87 -7.69 -13.96
C LEU A 124 -2.32 -9.01 -14.60
N PRO A 125 -1.53 -10.10 -14.47
CA PRO A 125 -1.92 -11.39 -15.04
C PRO A 125 -3.25 -11.88 -14.44
N LYS A 126 -4.22 -12.22 -15.28
CA LYS A 126 -5.57 -12.65 -14.85
C LYS A 126 -5.57 -13.82 -13.88
N LEU A 127 -4.56 -14.72 -14.00
CA LEU A 127 -4.39 -15.86 -13.10
C LEU A 127 -3.87 -15.48 -11.71
N LEU A 128 -3.21 -14.33 -11.58
CA LEU A 128 -2.54 -13.93 -10.33
C LEU A 128 -3.29 -12.82 -9.59
N SER A 129 -4.16 -12.08 -10.26
CA SER A 129 -4.79 -10.94 -9.61
C SER A 129 -6.07 -10.50 -10.32
N GLN A 130 -7.17 -10.59 -9.59
CA GLN A 130 -8.39 -9.83 -9.87
C GLN A 130 -8.49 -8.70 -8.83
N ALA A 131 -7.39 -7.99 -8.65
CA ALA A 131 -7.26 -6.94 -7.65
C ALA A 131 -8.40 -5.92 -7.75
N ALA A 132 -8.76 -5.32 -6.63
CA ALA A 132 -9.82 -4.34 -6.55
C ALA A 132 -9.26 -2.91 -6.39
N HIS A 133 -10.08 -1.95 -6.75
CA HIS A 133 -10.08 -0.66 -6.11
C HIS A 133 -10.96 -0.78 -4.86
N LEU A 134 -10.35 -0.69 -3.68
CA LEU A 134 -11.04 -0.83 -2.40
C LEU A 134 -11.74 0.48 -2.04
N PHE A 135 -13.05 0.46 -2.00
CA PHE A 135 -13.81 1.56 -1.42
C PHE A 135 -13.65 1.50 0.10
N ARG A 136 -12.73 2.30 0.62
CA ARG A 136 -12.21 2.21 1.99
C ARG A 136 -13.27 2.40 3.07
N GLN A 137 -14.33 3.18 2.81
CA GLN A 137 -15.43 3.33 3.76
C GLN A 137 -16.07 1.98 4.10
N ASP A 138 -16.27 1.13 3.09
CA ASP A 138 -16.92 -0.16 3.26
C ASP A 138 -15.94 -1.24 3.71
N SER A 139 -14.75 -1.29 3.14
CA SER A 139 -13.74 -2.30 3.53
C SER A 139 -13.27 -2.13 4.97
N ASP A 140 -13.05 -0.89 5.41
CA ASP A 140 -12.63 -0.60 6.78
C ASP A 140 -13.77 -0.89 7.76
N SER A 141 -15.01 -0.50 7.43
CA SER A 141 -16.22 -0.81 8.22
C SER A 141 -16.43 -2.32 8.32
N TYR A 142 -16.29 -3.06 7.22
CA TYR A 142 -16.42 -4.51 7.21
C TYR A 142 -15.42 -5.17 8.18
N MET A 143 -14.14 -4.84 8.10
CA MET A 143 -13.12 -5.42 8.98
C MET A 143 -13.28 -5.01 10.44
N PHE A 144 -13.76 -3.79 10.72
CA PHE A 144 -14.14 -3.38 12.07
C PHE A 144 -15.24 -4.29 12.66
N HIS A 145 -16.26 -4.59 11.88
CA HIS A 145 -17.33 -5.51 12.31
C HIS A 145 -16.85 -6.96 12.41
N VAL A 146 -15.88 -7.38 11.60
CA VAL A 146 -15.21 -8.68 11.75
C VAL A 146 -14.51 -8.76 13.10
N ALA A 147 -13.74 -7.73 13.49
CA ALA A 147 -13.09 -7.67 14.79
C ALA A 147 -14.11 -7.75 15.94
N ALA A 148 -15.22 -7.01 15.84
CA ALA A 148 -16.30 -7.07 16.82
C ALA A 148 -16.93 -8.49 16.94
N ARG A 149 -17.15 -9.16 15.81
CA ARG A 149 -17.67 -10.55 15.78
C ARG A 149 -16.73 -11.56 16.44
N TYR A 150 -15.41 -11.34 16.38
CA TYR A 150 -14.43 -12.15 17.10
C TYR A 150 -14.29 -11.79 18.58
N GLY A 151 -15.09 -10.86 19.08
CA GLY A 151 -15.19 -10.54 20.50
C GLY A 151 -14.37 -9.32 20.96
N CYS A 152 -13.86 -8.52 20.03
CA CYS A 152 -13.25 -7.25 20.43
C CYS A 152 -14.26 -6.32 21.11
N THR A 153 -13.85 -5.70 22.21
CA THR A 153 -14.57 -4.56 22.75
C THR A 153 -14.31 -3.36 21.88
N THR A 154 -15.34 -2.85 21.22
CA THR A 154 -15.20 -1.74 20.25
C THR A 154 -15.64 -0.42 20.83
N ARG A 155 -14.94 0.67 20.49
CA ARG A 155 -15.28 2.05 20.83
C ARG A 155 -15.14 2.92 19.58
N GLN A 156 -16.23 3.51 19.14
CA GLN A 156 -16.29 4.53 18.09
C GLN A 156 -16.61 5.89 18.72
N ASN A 157 -16.21 6.99 18.04
CA ASN A 157 -16.28 8.34 18.60
C ASN A 157 -15.58 8.43 19.96
N TRP A 158 -14.54 7.65 20.14
CA TRP A 158 -13.75 7.57 21.35
C TRP A 158 -12.31 8.03 21.07
N ARG A 159 -11.97 9.19 21.58
CA ARG A 159 -10.63 9.78 21.40
C ARG A 159 -9.80 9.55 22.65
N ALA A 160 -8.64 8.94 22.48
CA ALA A 160 -7.64 8.85 23.53
C ALA A 160 -7.16 10.27 23.93
N ALA A 161 -7.02 10.50 25.22
CA ALA A 161 -6.53 11.74 25.81
C ALA A 161 -5.14 11.59 26.43
N ASP A 162 -4.85 10.41 27.02
CA ASP A 162 -3.55 10.12 27.64
C ASP A 162 -3.20 8.64 27.60
N LEU A 163 -1.90 8.39 27.66
CA LEU A 163 -1.28 7.07 27.74
C LEU A 163 -0.32 7.07 28.94
N ALA A 164 -0.51 6.18 29.91
CA ALA A 164 0.39 6.03 31.05
C ALA A 164 1.00 4.63 31.04
N PHE A 165 2.33 4.53 30.92
CA PHE A 165 3.07 3.27 30.87
C PHE A 165 3.74 3.00 32.21
N ASP A 166 3.83 1.71 32.56
CA ASP A 166 4.64 1.18 33.62
C ASP A 166 5.18 -0.22 33.23
N ASP A 167 5.84 -0.92 34.14
CA ASP A 167 6.47 -2.20 33.84
C ASP A 167 5.46 -3.30 33.43
N ASP A 168 4.21 -3.20 33.87
CA ASP A 168 3.17 -4.22 33.67
C ASP A 168 2.24 -3.92 32.49
N GLY A 169 2.29 -2.72 31.93
CA GLY A 169 1.40 -2.37 30.80
C GLY A 169 1.22 -0.89 30.53
N VAL A 170 0.09 -0.57 29.92
CA VAL A 170 -0.32 0.80 29.56
C VAL A 170 -1.75 1.05 29.99
N THR A 171 -1.99 2.21 30.60
CA THR A 171 -3.34 2.73 30.83
C THR A 171 -3.67 3.75 29.74
N VAL A 172 -4.73 3.49 28.99
CA VAL A 172 -5.23 4.36 27.93
C VAL A 172 -6.49 5.05 28.43
N THR A 173 -6.46 6.39 28.53
CA THR A 173 -7.57 7.19 29.04
C THR A 173 -8.23 7.97 27.90
N GLY A 174 -9.54 7.86 27.75
CA GLY A 174 -10.31 8.62 26.79
C GLY A 174 -10.70 10.03 27.28
N GLN A 175 -11.00 10.92 26.35
CA GLN A 175 -11.49 12.27 26.67
C GLN A 175 -12.80 12.26 27.49
N ASN A 176 -13.56 11.18 27.42
CA ASN A 176 -14.79 10.97 28.20
C ASN A 176 -14.51 10.47 29.64
N GLY A 177 -13.25 10.22 30.02
CA GLY A 177 -12.85 9.71 31.31
C GLY A 177 -12.88 8.17 31.45
N GLU A 178 -13.33 7.44 30.44
CA GLU A 178 -13.25 5.98 30.39
C GLU A 178 -11.77 5.54 30.28
N ALA A 179 -11.35 4.54 31.03
CA ALA A 179 -9.96 4.08 31.03
C ALA A 179 -9.86 2.57 30.83
N PHE A 180 -8.84 2.17 30.08
CA PHE A 180 -8.51 0.79 29.80
C PHE A 180 -7.06 0.49 30.20
N ARG A 181 -6.86 -0.65 30.87
CA ARG A 181 -5.52 -1.18 31.18
C ARG A 181 -5.22 -2.32 30.25
N ALA A 182 -4.15 -2.20 29.47
CA ALA A 182 -3.69 -3.20 28.52
C ALA A 182 -2.27 -3.65 28.82
N LYS A 183 -1.91 -4.88 28.44
CA LYS A 183 -0.54 -5.39 28.48
C LYS A 183 0.30 -4.81 27.32
N PHE A 184 -0.34 -4.52 26.18
CA PHE A 184 0.33 -4.00 25.00
C PHE A 184 -0.58 -3.00 24.25
N LEU A 185 0.03 -1.94 23.68
CA LEU A 185 -0.64 -0.93 22.86
C LEU A 185 -0.18 -1.03 21.40
N ILE A 186 -1.13 -1.17 20.48
CA ILE A 186 -0.90 -0.97 19.05
C ILE A 186 -1.48 0.39 18.67
N ASP A 187 -0.64 1.31 18.22
CA ASP A 187 -1.10 2.56 17.62
C ASP A 187 -1.15 2.43 16.11
N ALA A 188 -2.36 2.28 15.57
CA ALA A 188 -2.72 2.23 14.16
C ALA A 188 -3.52 3.49 13.74
N SER A 189 -3.39 4.59 14.47
CA SER A 189 -4.17 5.82 14.26
C SER A 189 -3.68 6.69 13.08
N GLY A 190 -2.57 6.31 12.45
CA GLY A 190 -1.97 7.01 11.31
C GLY A 190 -1.16 8.24 11.73
N PHE A 191 -1.12 9.26 10.87
CA PHE A 191 -0.26 10.44 11.09
C PHE A 191 -0.43 11.10 12.45
N ARG A 192 -1.67 11.22 12.93
CA ARG A 192 -2.00 11.86 14.22
C ARG A 192 -1.90 10.87 15.38
N SER A 193 -0.75 10.24 15.54
CA SER A 193 -0.46 9.27 16.59
C SER A 193 -0.21 9.97 17.93
N LEU A 194 -1.06 9.67 18.91
CA LEU A 194 -0.88 10.14 20.29
C LEU A 194 0.41 9.56 20.93
N LEU A 195 0.75 8.32 20.56
CA LEU A 195 1.97 7.66 21.02
C LEU A 195 3.23 8.35 20.47
N ALA A 196 3.24 8.66 19.15
CA ALA A 196 4.35 9.36 18.54
C ALA A 196 4.53 10.78 19.11
N GLU A 197 3.44 11.47 19.44
CA GLU A 197 3.46 12.77 20.10
C GLU A 197 4.01 12.64 21.53
N LYS A 198 3.49 11.71 22.31
CA LYS A 198 3.88 11.52 23.73
C LYS A 198 5.37 11.25 23.89
N PHE A 199 5.95 10.42 23.05
CA PHE A 199 7.36 10.07 23.09
C PHE A 199 8.25 10.90 22.16
N GLN A 200 7.70 11.93 21.50
CA GLN A 200 8.44 12.80 20.56
C GLN A 200 9.18 12.00 19.49
N LEU A 201 8.53 10.99 18.93
CA LEU A 201 9.15 10.07 18.00
C LEU A 201 9.31 10.64 16.58
N ARG A 202 8.59 11.70 16.21
CA ARG A 202 8.64 12.27 14.86
C ARG A 202 9.98 12.89 14.58
N GLU A 203 10.61 12.47 13.50
CA GLU A 203 11.85 13.09 13.04
C GLU A 203 11.56 14.43 12.36
N THR A 204 12.36 15.45 12.71
CA THR A 204 12.28 16.78 12.13
C THR A 204 13.69 17.29 11.84
N PRO A 205 14.06 17.38 10.53
CA PRO A 205 13.32 16.98 9.34
C PRO A 205 13.17 15.46 9.23
N ALA A 206 12.14 14.98 8.51
CA ALA A 206 12.04 13.58 8.14
C ALA A 206 13.23 13.15 7.28
N ARG A 207 13.72 11.91 7.49
CA ARG A 207 14.97 11.38 6.88
C ARG A 207 14.91 11.12 5.37
N PHE A 208 13.76 11.33 4.72
CA PHE A 208 13.51 10.93 3.34
C PHE A 208 13.97 11.97 2.32
N ASN A 209 14.46 11.50 1.16
CA ASN A 209 14.86 12.33 0.02
C ASN A 209 13.66 12.83 -0.77
N HIS A 210 12.57 12.05 -0.78
CA HIS A 210 11.35 12.45 -1.46
C HIS A 210 10.59 13.54 -0.70
N HIS A 211 10.08 14.52 -1.45
CA HIS A 211 9.31 15.64 -0.93
C HIS A 211 8.06 15.83 -1.78
N SER A 212 6.92 15.37 -1.31
CA SER A 212 5.65 15.64 -2.00
C SER A 212 4.56 16.12 -1.07
N ARG A 213 3.57 16.79 -1.66
CA ARG A 213 2.31 17.17 -1.05
C ARG A 213 1.16 16.76 -1.96
N SER A 214 -0.05 16.63 -1.43
CA SER A 214 -1.21 16.16 -2.19
C SER A 214 -2.45 16.99 -1.97
N LEU A 215 -3.26 17.03 -3.04
CA LEU A 215 -4.67 17.45 -3.04
C LEU A 215 -5.52 16.25 -3.47
N PHE A 216 -6.55 15.88 -2.73
CA PHE A 216 -7.41 14.77 -3.14
C PHE A 216 -8.83 14.86 -2.61
N THR A 217 -9.75 14.25 -3.35
CA THR A 217 -11.17 14.16 -3.02
C THR A 217 -11.84 13.04 -3.84
N HIS A 218 -13.17 12.93 -3.75
CA HIS A 218 -13.98 12.09 -4.64
C HIS A 218 -14.86 12.93 -5.56
N TYR A 219 -15.01 12.45 -6.80
CA TYR A 219 -15.88 12.99 -7.82
C TYR A 219 -16.91 11.97 -8.28
N VAL A 220 -17.97 12.43 -8.89
CA VAL A 220 -18.88 11.66 -9.76
C VAL A 220 -18.83 12.24 -11.18
N GLY A 221 -19.06 11.39 -12.18
CA GLY A 221 -19.11 11.82 -13.59
C GLY A 221 -17.75 12.04 -14.25
N ILE A 222 -16.66 11.53 -13.66
CA ILE A 222 -15.36 11.49 -14.35
C ILE A 222 -15.46 10.59 -15.58
N LYS A 223 -15.12 11.13 -16.74
CA LYS A 223 -15.16 10.37 -18.01
C LYS A 223 -13.98 9.41 -18.10
N PRO A 224 -14.18 8.17 -18.61
CA PRO A 224 -13.06 7.30 -18.98
C PRO A 224 -12.06 8.02 -19.88
N PHE A 225 -10.77 7.87 -19.61
CA PHE A 225 -9.74 8.48 -20.46
C PHE A 225 -9.78 7.91 -21.90
N ASP A 226 -10.21 6.66 -22.02
CA ASP A 226 -10.44 6.00 -23.32
C ASP A 226 -11.41 6.76 -24.22
N ASP A 227 -12.42 7.42 -23.67
CA ASP A 227 -13.47 8.14 -24.40
C ASP A 227 -13.06 9.57 -24.78
N VAL A 228 -12.15 10.17 -24.02
CA VAL A 228 -11.75 11.59 -24.19
C VAL A 228 -10.37 11.75 -24.79
N SER A 229 -9.56 10.68 -24.81
CA SER A 229 -8.26 10.70 -25.47
C SER A 229 -8.41 10.75 -26.99
N ARG A 230 -7.55 11.55 -27.65
CA ARG A 230 -7.51 11.66 -29.12
C ARG A 230 -6.49 10.68 -29.73
N HIS A 231 -6.22 9.57 -29.03
CA HIS A 231 -5.20 8.62 -29.45
C HIS A 231 -5.69 7.70 -30.55
N PRO A 232 -4.89 7.48 -31.60
CA PRO A 232 -5.15 6.49 -32.63
C PRO A 232 -5.33 5.09 -32.03
N ALA A 233 -6.23 4.29 -32.59
CA ALA A 233 -6.58 2.97 -32.04
C ALA A 233 -5.35 2.04 -31.90
N GLU A 234 -4.42 2.10 -32.86
CA GLU A 234 -3.19 1.29 -32.90
C GLU A 234 -2.16 1.66 -31.81
N LEU A 235 -2.30 2.83 -31.18
CA LEU A 235 -1.43 3.27 -30.08
C LEU A 235 -2.07 3.11 -28.71
N ARG A 236 -3.31 2.62 -28.63
CA ARG A 236 -4.01 2.37 -27.38
C ARG A 236 -3.42 1.16 -26.64
N PRO A 237 -3.53 1.13 -25.30
CA PRO A 237 -3.04 0.00 -24.50
C PRO A 237 -3.92 -1.24 -24.66
N PRO A 238 -3.40 -2.43 -24.31
CA PRO A 238 -4.13 -3.70 -24.42
C PRO A 238 -5.33 -3.83 -23.48
N VAL A 239 -5.35 -3.05 -22.38
CA VAL A 239 -6.47 -2.97 -21.44
C VAL A 239 -6.94 -1.52 -21.38
N PRO A 240 -8.25 -1.24 -21.47
CA PRO A 240 -8.77 0.13 -21.34
C PRO A 240 -8.23 0.82 -20.09
N TRP A 241 -7.87 2.09 -20.19
CA TRP A 241 -7.37 2.89 -19.09
C TRP A 241 -8.34 2.93 -17.89
N HIS A 242 -9.64 2.91 -18.19
CA HIS A 242 -10.68 2.90 -17.16
C HIS A 242 -10.70 1.63 -16.30
N ASN A 243 -10.14 0.51 -16.78
CA ASN A 243 -10.15 -0.77 -16.06
C ASN A 243 -9.00 -0.92 -15.04
N GLY A 244 -8.36 0.15 -14.65
CA GLY A 244 -7.30 0.15 -13.65
C GLY A 244 -7.04 1.53 -13.08
N THR A 245 -5.90 1.69 -12.41
CA THR A 245 -5.46 2.99 -11.92
C THR A 245 -4.76 3.76 -13.04
N MET A 246 -5.27 4.94 -13.39
CA MET A 246 -4.63 5.84 -14.33
C MET A 246 -3.80 6.87 -13.58
N HIS A 247 -2.52 6.97 -13.96
CA HIS A 247 -1.59 7.97 -13.46
C HIS A 247 -1.24 8.91 -14.61
N HIS A 248 -1.69 10.15 -14.53
CA HIS A 248 -1.29 11.20 -15.45
C HIS A 248 -0.04 11.88 -14.90
N LEU A 249 1.11 11.54 -15.44
CA LEU A 249 2.40 12.10 -15.05
C LEU A 249 2.54 13.52 -15.57
N ILE A 250 3.05 14.38 -14.75
CA ILE A 250 3.49 15.73 -15.10
C ILE A 250 4.91 15.92 -14.62
N ASP A 251 5.58 16.98 -15.00
CA ASP A 251 6.89 17.25 -14.42
C ASP A 251 6.81 17.31 -12.89
N ARG A 252 7.62 16.51 -12.21
CA ARG A 252 7.69 16.43 -10.74
C ARG A 252 6.35 16.20 -10.03
N GLY A 253 5.40 15.50 -10.70
CA GLY A 253 4.10 15.22 -10.09
C GLY A 253 3.24 14.28 -10.91
N TRP A 254 2.05 13.97 -10.39
CA TRP A 254 1.10 13.10 -11.08
C TRP A 254 -0.31 13.24 -10.51
N PHE A 255 -1.32 13.07 -11.41
CA PHE A 255 -2.71 12.88 -11.00
C PHE A 255 -3.05 11.40 -10.93
N TRP A 256 -3.89 11.01 -9.98
CA TRP A 256 -4.52 9.70 -10.01
C TRP A 256 -6.00 9.79 -10.33
N ILE A 257 -6.47 8.81 -11.08
CA ILE A 257 -7.88 8.57 -11.35
C ILE A 257 -8.16 7.10 -11.02
N ILE A 258 -8.96 6.87 -9.98
CA ILE A 258 -9.30 5.54 -9.46
C ILE A 258 -10.82 5.39 -9.48
N PRO A 259 -11.40 4.82 -10.54
CA PRO A 259 -12.84 4.63 -10.65
C PRO A 259 -13.31 3.44 -9.79
N PHE A 260 -14.51 3.57 -9.22
CA PHE A 260 -15.21 2.46 -8.56
C PHE A 260 -16.35 1.90 -9.39
N ASP A 261 -16.76 2.55 -10.48
CA ASP A 261 -17.83 2.16 -11.41
C ASP A 261 -17.35 1.29 -12.58
N ASN A 262 -16.06 0.93 -12.63
CA ASN A 262 -15.42 0.21 -13.72
C ASN A 262 -15.56 -1.32 -13.64
N TYR A 263 -16.44 -1.84 -12.81
CA TYR A 263 -16.80 -3.25 -12.72
C TYR A 263 -18.30 -3.41 -12.99
N LYS A 264 -18.66 -4.43 -13.78
CA LYS A 264 -20.03 -4.64 -14.29
C LYS A 264 -21.12 -4.70 -13.21
N ASP A 265 -20.76 -5.18 -12.01
CA ASP A 265 -21.69 -5.32 -10.89
C ASP A 265 -21.59 -4.15 -9.89
N SER A 266 -20.71 -3.18 -10.14
CA SER A 266 -20.56 -2.01 -9.27
C SER A 266 -21.75 -1.06 -9.38
N ARG A 267 -22.12 -0.46 -8.23
CA ARG A 267 -23.15 0.57 -8.10
C ARG A 267 -22.59 1.88 -7.53
N ASN A 268 -21.28 1.99 -7.42
CA ASN A 268 -20.63 3.15 -6.85
C ASN A 268 -20.12 4.10 -7.96
N PRO A 269 -20.80 5.23 -8.21
CA PRO A 269 -20.40 6.17 -9.26
C PRO A 269 -19.20 7.03 -8.90
N LEU A 270 -18.61 6.81 -7.73
CA LEU A 270 -17.49 7.62 -7.25
C LEU A 270 -16.20 7.29 -8.01
N CYS A 271 -15.37 8.30 -8.13
CA CYS A 271 -14.00 8.19 -8.59
C CYS A 271 -13.09 8.89 -7.57
N SER A 272 -12.07 8.23 -7.07
CA SER A 272 -11.04 8.86 -6.27
C SER A 272 -10.09 9.62 -7.18
N VAL A 273 -9.88 10.88 -6.86
CA VAL A 273 -9.09 11.82 -7.65
C VAL A 273 -8.10 12.53 -6.75
N GLY A 274 -6.88 12.66 -7.20
CA GLY A 274 -5.90 13.49 -6.51
C GLY A 274 -4.76 13.92 -7.42
N LEU A 275 -4.00 14.86 -6.90
CA LEU A 275 -2.79 15.41 -7.49
C LEU A 275 -1.71 15.42 -6.42
N THR A 276 -0.58 14.81 -6.71
CA THR A 276 0.62 14.82 -5.86
C THR A 276 1.77 15.43 -6.65
N PHE A 277 2.52 16.30 -6.02
CA PHE A 277 3.67 16.95 -6.67
C PHE A 277 4.77 17.30 -5.66
N ASP A 278 5.99 17.44 -6.19
CA ASP A 278 7.16 17.85 -5.41
C ASP A 278 6.96 19.27 -4.86
N GLU A 279 6.90 19.41 -3.54
CA GLU A 279 6.66 20.72 -2.89
C GLU A 279 7.81 21.70 -3.06
N ARG A 280 9.01 21.21 -3.39
CA ARG A 280 10.19 22.05 -3.67
C ARG A 280 10.05 22.80 -5.00
N VAL A 281 9.34 22.20 -5.95
CA VAL A 281 9.06 22.78 -7.28
C VAL A 281 7.70 23.49 -7.28
N TYR A 282 6.73 22.91 -6.60
CA TYR A 282 5.35 23.39 -6.53
C TYR A 282 4.94 23.63 -5.08
N PRO A 283 5.44 24.71 -4.44
CA PRO A 283 5.09 25.02 -3.06
C PRO A 283 3.60 25.29 -2.91
N LYS A 284 3.06 25.03 -1.72
CA LYS A 284 1.65 25.25 -1.43
C LYS A 284 1.31 26.72 -1.51
N PRO A 285 0.37 27.15 -2.40
CA PRO A 285 -0.02 28.55 -2.49
C PRO A 285 -0.77 28.98 -1.22
N ALA A 286 -0.50 30.19 -0.76
CA ALA A 286 -1.15 30.76 0.43
C ALA A 286 -2.52 31.40 0.13
N ASP A 287 -2.76 31.72 -1.14
CA ASP A 287 -3.88 32.54 -1.62
C ASP A 287 -4.95 31.76 -2.38
N LEU A 288 -4.74 30.45 -2.58
CA LEU A 288 -5.70 29.59 -3.29
C LEU A 288 -6.33 28.56 -2.34
N THR A 289 -7.62 28.34 -2.54
CA THR A 289 -8.28 27.16 -1.98
C THR A 289 -7.77 25.89 -2.66
N PRO A 290 -7.87 24.71 -2.03
CA PRO A 290 -7.47 23.46 -2.66
C PRO A 290 -8.17 23.18 -4.00
N GLU A 291 -9.41 23.62 -4.16
CA GLU A 291 -10.17 23.48 -5.41
C GLU A 291 -9.66 24.40 -6.52
N GLU A 292 -9.36 25.66 -6.18
CA GLU A 292 -8.77 26.61 -7.13
C GLU A 292 -7.38 26.15 -7.58
N GLU A 293 -6.57 25.66 -6.64
CA GLU A 293 -5.27 25.11 -6.94
C GLU A 293 -5.39 23.89 -7.87
N PHE A 294 -6.25 22.93 -7.55
CA PHE A 294 -6.48 21.76 -8.40
C PHE A 294 -6.94 22.14 -9.81
N ASN A 295 -7.89 23.05 -9.91
CA ASN A 295 -8.41 23.54 -11.19
C ASN A 295 -7.34 24.27 -12.01
N ARG A 296 -6.47 25.05 -11.38
CA ARG A 296 -5.34 25.71 -12.03
C ARG A 296 -4.42 24.69 -12.74
N TYR A 297 -4.07 23.59 -12.02
CA TYR A 297 -3.28 22.52 -12.66
C TYR A 297 -4.08 21.76 -13.72
N LEU A 298 -5.36 21.49 -13.48
CA LEU A 298 -6.22 20.81 -14.43
C LEU A 298 -6.31 21.59 -15.75
N ASP A 299 -6.34 22.92 -15.68
CA ASP A 299 -6.41 23.81 -16.86
C ASP A 299 -5.15 23.73 -17.73
N MET A 300 -4.00 23.41 -17.16
CA MET A 300 -2.75 23.24 -17.89
C MET A 300 -2.69 21.96 -18.74
N PHE A 301 -3.53 20.95 -18.47
CA PHE A 301 -3.45 19.65 -19.11
C PHE A 301 -4.76 19.28 -19.85
N PRO A 302 -4.90 19.65 -21.14
CA PRO A 302 -6.17 19.57 -21.88
C PRO A 302 -6.81 18.18 -21.89
N ALA A 303 -6.02 17.11 -21.99
CA ALA A 303 -6.54 15.75 -22.01
C ALA A 303 -7.08 15.31 -20.64
N VAL A 304 -6.40 15.69 -19.56
CA VAL A 304 -6.88 15.43 -18.19
C VAL A 304 -8.15 16.23 -17.93
N LYS A 305 -8.15 17.53 -18.27
CA LYS A 305 -9.32 18.41 -18.12
C LYS A 305 -10.58 17.85 -18.77
N ARG A 306 -10.46 17.22 -19.95
CA ARG A 306 -11.61 16.62 -20.63
C ARG A 306 -12.28 15.50 -19.85
N GLN A 307 -11.56 14.77 -19.01
CA GLN A 307 -12.16 13.76 -18.11
C GLN A 307 -13.10 14.40 -17.09
N PHE A 308 -12.80 15.61 -16.66
CA PHE A 308 -13.58 16.35 -15.65
C PHE A 308 -14.77 17.13 -16.24
N ALA A 309 -14.95 17.12 -17.56
CA ALA A 309 -16.06 17.86 -18.19
C ALA A 309 -17.43 17.31 -17.77
N GLY A 310 -18.13 18.05 -16.93
CA GLY A 310 -19.41 17.67 -16.34
C GLY A 310 -19.30 16.83 -15.06
N ALA A 311 -18.11 16.63 -14.53
CA ALA A 311 -17.91 15.96 -13.25
C ALA A 311 -18.17 16.90 -12.07
N HIS A 312 -18.59 16.32 -10.94
CA HIS A 312 -18.91 17.06 -9.72
C HIS A 312 -18.19 16.46 -8.52
N ARG A 313 -17.55 17.33 -7.73
CA ARG A 313 -16.98 16.97 -6.45
C ARG A 313 -18.07 16.62 -5.43
N VAL A 314 -17.88 15.56 -4.66
CA VAL A 314 -18.88 15.07 -3.70
C VAL A 314 -18.43 15.09 -2.25
N ARG A 315 -17.20 15.52 -1.98
CA ARG A 315 -16.71 15.71 -0.62
C ARG A 315 -15.66 16.83 -0.56
N GLU A 316 -15.36 17.27 0.65
CA GLU A 316 -14.35 18.29 0.86
C GLU A 316 -12.96 17.82 0.41
N TRP A 317 -12.16 18.76 -0.05
CA TRP A 317 -10.77 18.54 -0.38
C TRP A 317 -9.94 18.22 0.86
N VAL A 318 -9.04 17.28 0.71
CA VAL A 318 -7.91 17.12 1.62
C VAL A 318 -6.70 17.74 0.94
N SER A 319 -6.10 18.74 1.57
CA SER A 319 -4.83 19.35 1.17
C SER A 319 -3.80 19.06 2.25
N THR A 320 -2.68 18.49 1.86
CA THR A 320 -1.60 18.18 2.78
C THR A 320 -0.47 19.18 2.65
N ASP A 321 0.32 19.32 3.69
CA ASP A 321 1.68 19.77 3.61
C ASP A 321 2.57 18.59 3.18
N ARG A 322 3.86 18.58 3.46
CA ARG A 322 4.73 17.45 3.14
C ARG A 322 4.13 16.13 3.60
N LEU A 323 4.00 15.18 2.67
CA LEU A 323 3.42 13.85 2.96
C LEU A 323 4.38 12.96 3.75
N GLN A 324 5.68 13.11 3.52
CA GLN A 324 6.68 12.25 4.12
C GLN A 324 6.91 12.61 5.57
N TYR A 325 6.78 11.60 6.41
CA TYR A 325 7.15 11.67 7.83
C TYR A 325 7.72 10.32 8.26
N SER A 326 8.59 10.37 9.24
CA SER A 326 9.24 9.21 9.85
C SER A 326 9.23 9.32 11.36
N SER A 327 9.49 8.20 12.01
CA SER A 327 9.69 8.13 13.44
C SER A 327 11.07 7.53 13.73
N THR A 328 11.70 7.95 14.81
CA THR A 328 13.02 7.46 15.25
C THR A 328 13.03 5.96 15.47
N HIS A 329 11.91 5.43 15.96
CA HIS A 329 11.65 4.00 16.10
C HIS A 329 10.13 3.76 16.15
N SER A 330 9.71 2.55 15.81
CA SER A 330 8.29 2.16 15.76
C SER A 330 7.87 1.21 16.88
N ILE A 331 8.80 0.79 17.72
CA ILE A 331 8.55 -0.10 18.87
C ILE A 331 9.12 0.48 20.16
N GLY A 332 8.59 0.01 21.28
CA GLY A 332 9.12 0.28 22.61
C GLY A 332 8.52 -0.66 23.63
N HIS A 333 8.83 -0.45 24.91
CA HIS A 333 8.29 -1.30 25.96
C HIS A 333 6.77 -1.28 25.97
N ARG A 334 6.15 -2.41 25.59
CA ARG A 334 4.69 -2.63 25.54
C ARG A 334 3.92 -1.78 24.52
N TRP A 335 4.56 -1.32 23.46
CA TRP A 335 3.88 -0.60 22.39
C TRP A 335 4.53 -0.75 21.01
N CYS A 336 3.70 -0.52 19.98
CA CYS A 336 4.13 -0.44 18.60
C CYS A 336 3.36 0.67 17.85
N LEU A 337 4.09 1.50 17.08
CA LEU A 337 3.53 2.33 16.00
C LEU A 337 3.40 1.45 14.76
N MET A 338 2.19 1.26 14.24
CA MET A 338 1.97 0.39 13.11
C MET A 338 1.84 1.18 11.80
N SER A 339 2.68 0.85 10.83
CA SER A 339 2.56 1.31 9.44
C SER A 339 2.43 2.84 9.34
N HIS A 340 1.29 3.36 8.90
CA HIS A 340 1.09 4.81 8.78
C HIS A 340 1.13 5.58 10.11
N ALA A 341 1.17 4.91 11.25
CA ALA A 341 1.51 5.57 12.51
C ALA A 341 3.02 5.74 12.67
N ALA A 342 3.85 4.86 12.09
CA ALA A 342 5.31 4.95 12.11
C ALA A 342 5.86 5.93 11.07
N GLY A 343 5.36 5.87 9.82
CA GLY A 343 5.86 6.71 8.73
C GLY A 343 5.04 6.59 7.45
N PHE A 344 5.32 7.46 6.50
CA PHE A 344 4.69 7.45 5.17
C PHE A 344 5.60 8.07 4.12
N ILE A 345 5.49 7.61 2.88
CA ILE A 345 6.21 8.14 1.72
C ILE A 345 5.23 8.77 0.73
N ASP A 346 4.61 7.97 -0.15
CA ASP A 346 3.81 8.45 -1.26
C ASP A 346 2.90 7.33 -1.79
N PRO A 347 1.72 7.64 -2.35
CA PRO A 347 0.79 6.63 -2.86
C PRO A 347 1.15 6.07 -4.25
N LEU A 348 2.18 6.55 -4.95
CA LEU A 348 2.47 6.28 -6.38
C LEU A 348 2.41 4.79 -6.77
N TYR A 349 3.01 3.93 -5.98
CA TYR A 349 3.08 2.49 -6.27
C TYR A 349 2.06 1.66 -5.50
N SER A 350 1.09 2.29 -4.84
CA SER A 350 0.03 1.62 -4.07
C SER A 350 0.57 0.65 -3.01
N ARG A 351 1.73 0.92 -2.44
CA ARG A 351 2.45 -0.01 -1.55
C ARG A 351 1.94 0.02 -0.11
N GLY A 352 1.25 1.09 0.30
CA GLY A 352 0.88 1.33 1.71
C GLY A 352 0.18 0.16 2.39
N LEU A 353 -0.85 -0.43 1.76
CA LEU A 353 -1.54 -1.59 2.35
C LEU A 353 -0.69 -2.87 2.34
N SER A 354 0.15 -3.09 1.31
CA SER A 354 1.08 -4.23 1.30
C SER A 354 2.04 -4.17 2.47
N ASN A 355 2.65 -3.01 2.69
CA ASN A 355 3.55 -2.76 3.83
C ASN A 355 2.82 -2.96 5.15
N THR A 356 1.61 -2.39 5.27
CA THR A 356 0.77 -2.55 6.47
C THR A 356 0.55 -4.02 6.82
N PHE A 357 0.17 -4.86 5.85
CA PHE A 357 -0.14 -6.26 6.16
C PHE A 357 1.10 -7.13 6.34
N GLU A 358 2.24 -6.75 5.81
CA GLU A 358 3.54 -7.33 6.14
C GLU A 358 3.88 -7.08 7.62
N VAL A 359 3.71 -5.84 8.08
CA VAL A 359 3.90 -5.47 9.49
C VAL A 359 2.87 -6.17 10.40
N VAL A 360 1.59 -6.25 10.00
CA VAL A 360 0.57 -7.03 10.73
C VAL A 360 0.99 -8.48 10.90
N ASN A 361 1.56 -9.10 9.85
CA ASN A 361 2.06 -10.48 9.95
C ASN A 361 3.23 -10.60 10.95
N ALA A 362 4.20 -9.69 10.90
CA ALA A 362 5.37 -9.70 11.76
C ALA A 362 5.02 -9.40 13.25
N LEU A 363 4.08 -8.48 13.48
CA LEU A 363 3.69 -8.05 14.83
C LEU A 363 2.76 -9.05 15.52
N SER A 364 1.74 -9.56 14.79
CA SER A 364 0.65 -10.32 15.44
C SER A 364 1.12 -11.59 16.15
N TYR A 365 2.02 -12.39 15.53
CA TYR A 365 2.48 -13.60 16.19
C TYR A 365 3.38 -13.31 17.39
N ARG A 366 4.18 -12.24 17.33
CA ARG A 366 5.02 -11.80 18.44
C ARG A 366 4.19 -11.40 19.65
N ILE A 367 3.08 -10.68 19.43
CA ILE A 367 2.14 -10.35 20.51
C ILE A 367 1.48 -11.61 21.07
N LEU A 368 1.02 -12.53 20.21
CA LEU A 368 0.39 -13.78 20.64
C LEU A 368 1.35 -14.65 21.46
N ASP A 369 2.63 -14.68 21.12
CA ASP A 369 3.64 -15.40 21.88
C ASP A 369 3.99 -14.66 23.18
N ALA A 370 4.13 -13.33 23.15
CA ALA A 370 4.35 -12.52 24.34
C ALA A 370 3.21 -12.64 25.38
N LEU A 371 1.98 -12.85 24.92
CA LEU A 371 0.84 -13.09 25.81
C LEU A 371 0.86 -14.46 26.50
N LYS A 372 1.58 -15.46 25.96
CA LYS A 372 1.70 -16.80 26.55
C LYS A 372 2.68 -16.84 27.71
N ASP A 373 3.80 -16.14 27.57
CA ASP A 373 4.91 -16.14 28.53
C ASP A 373 5.04 -14.84 29.34
N ASP A 374 4.15 -13.86 29.05
CA ASP A 374 4.11 -12.52 29.63
C ASP A 374 5.42 -11.72 29.43
N ASP A 375 6.17 -12.04 28.36
CA ASP A 375 7.41 -11.37 27.99
C ASP A 375 7.18 -10.38 26.84
N PHE A 376 7.20 -9.09 27.18
CA PHE A 376 7.07 -7.96 26.25
C PHE A 376 8.38 -7.17 26.10
N ALA A 377 9.52 -7.82 26.27
CA ALA A 377 10.82 -7.21 26.05
C ALA A 377 10.93 -6.64 24.63
N VAL A 378 11.57 -5.48 24.50
CA VAL A 378 11.67 -4.74 23.22
C VAL A 378 12.37 -5.58 22.17
N GLU A 379 13.36 -6.36 22.55
CA GLU A 379 14.17 -7.24 21.70
C GLU A 379 13.32 -8.24 20.92
N ARG A 380 12.21 -8.69 21.48
CA ARG A 380 11.25 -9.59 20.80
C ARG A 380 10.60 -8.92 19.58
N PHE A 381 10.52 -7.61 19.57
CA PHE A 381 9.84 -6.82 18.55
C PHE A 381 10.81 -6.07 17.60
N GLU A 382 12.12 -6.13 17.80
CA GLU A 382 13.13 -5.38 17.02
C GLU A 382 12.98 -5.56 15.51
N TYR A 383 12.67 -6.78 15.05
CA TYR A 383 12.43 -7.02 13.64
C TYR A 383 11.27 -6.17 13.08
N VAL A 384 10.26 -5.84 13.87
CA VAL A 384 9.14 -4.99 13.41
C VAL A 384 9.63 -3.59 13.12
N ASP A 385 10.51 -3.04 13.94
CA ASP A 385 11.11 -1.72 13.71
C ASP A 385 12.05 -1.73 12.49
N GLU A 386 12.86 -2.76 12.35
CA GLU A 386 13.72 -2.95 11.18
C GLU A 386 12.91 -3.05 9.90
N LEU A 387 11.81 -3.81 9.93
CA LEU A 387 10.89 -3.96 8.79
C LEU A 387 10.25 -2.63 8.40
N GLU A 388 9.68 -1.89 9.36
CA GLU A 388 9.06 -0.58 9.09
C GLU A 388 10.08 0.39 8.46
N ARG A 389 11.29 0.46 9.01
CA ARG A 389 12.35 1.32 8.45
C ARG A 389 12.76 0.90 7.04
N GLY A 390 12.95 -0.39 6.81
CA GLY A 390 13.33 -0.91 5.50
C GLY A 390 12.27 -0.70 4.44
N LEU A 391 10.99 -0.95 4.78
CA LEU A 391 9.84 -0.71 3.90
C LEU A 391 9.75 0.76 3.46
N LEU A 392 9.99 1.69 4.38
CA LEU A 392 9.99 3.11 4.09
C LEU A 392 11.22 3.52 3.27
N HIS A 393 12.42 3.03 3.63
CA HIS A 393 13.67 3.34 2.93
C HIS A 393 13.65 2.96 1.45
N PHE A 394 13.33 1.71 1.13
CA PHE A 394 13.31 1.26 -0.27
C PHE A 394 12.15 1.89 -1.07
N ASN A 395 11.06 2.25 -0.40
CA ASN A 395 9.97 2.97 -1.05
C ASN A 395 10.35 4.43 -1.35
N ASP A 396 11.04 5.10 -0.44
CA ASP A 396 11.57 6.47 -0.63
C ASP A 396 12.50 6.51 -1.84
N MET A 397 13.47 5.61 -1.90
CA MET A 397 14.44 5.52 -3.00
C MET A 397 13.75 5.38 -4.37
N LEU A 398 12.78 4.47 -4.48
CA LEU A 398 12.07 4.26 -5.74
C LEU A 398 11.16 5.43 -6.12
N VAL A 399 10.45 6.00 -5.16
CA VAL A 399 9.51 7.11 -5.41
C VAL A 399 10.28 8.39 -5.74
N ASN A 400 11.36 8.69 -5.03
CA ASN A 400 12.21 9.85 -5.34
C ASN A 400 12.77 9.75 -6.77
N SER A 401 13.33 8.58 -7.14
CA SER A 401 13.79 8.33 -8.52
C SER A 401 12.69 8.52 -9.56
N SER A 402 11.47 8.13 -9.22
CA SER A 402 10.31 8.28 -10.11
C SER A 402 9.95 9.74 -10.35
N PHE A 403 9.84 10.55 -9.29
CA PHE A 403 9.52 11.97 -9.41
C PHE A 403 10.61 12.74 -10.17
N ILE A 404 11.88 12.41 -9.95
CA ILE A 404 13.01 12.94 -10.72
C ILE A 404 12.84 12.62 -12.22
N SER A 405 12.45 11.40 -12.54
CA SER A 405 12.36 10.91 -13.91
C SER A 405 11.11 11.39 -14.69
N PHE A 406 10.08 11.94 -14.05
CA PHE A 406 8.83 12.35 -14.70
C PHE A 406 9.00 13.44 -15.75
N SER A 407 10.05 14.25 -15.67
CA SER A 407 10.37 15.26 -16.68
C SER A 407 10.82 14.66 -18.03
N HIS A 408 11.27 13.37 -18.04
CA HIS A 408 11.83 12.71 -19.22
C HIS A 408 11.29 11.29 -19.39
N PHE A 409 10.36 11.09 -20.33
CA PHE A 409 9.62 9.82 -20.47
C PHE A 409 10.51 8.57 -20.60
N LYS A 410 11.62 8.63 -21.35
CA LYS A 410 12.50 7.47 -21.55
C LYS A 410 13.17 7.07 -20.23
N LEU A 411 13.58 8.03 -19.40
CA LEU A 411 14.12 7.76 -18.07
C LEU A 411 13.03 7.20 -17.15
N TRP A 412 11.84 7.81 -17.13
CA TRP A 412 10.70 7.27 -16.41
C TRP A 412 10.39 5.82 -16.81
N ASN A 413 10.35 5.52 -18.10
CA ASN A 413 10.10 4.17 -18.59
C ASN A 413 11.16 3.16 -18.12
N ALA A 414 12.41 3.57 -17.94
CA ALA A 414 13.47 2.74 -17.37
C ALA A 414 13.26 2.50 -15.85
N VAL A 415 12.99 3.55 -15.08
CA VAL A 415 12.69 3.47 -13.62
C VAL A 415 11.46 2.60 -13.35
N PHE A 416 10.40 2.79 -14.12
CA PHE A 416 9.18 1.96 -14.05
C PHE A 416 9.47 0.46 -14.23
N ARG A 417 10.43 0.10 -15.08
CA ARG A 417 10.81 -1.30 -15.32
C ARG A 417 11.62 -1.90 -14.17
N VAL A 418 12.42 -1.08 -13.49
CA VAL A 418 13.10 -1.51 -12.26
C VAL A 418 12.04 -1.91 -11.23
N TRP A 419 11.02 -1.07 -11.01
CA TRP A 419 9.89 -1.45 -10.16
C TRP A 419 9.21 -2.76 -10.59
N GLY A 420 8.93 -2.93 -11.90
CA GLY A 420 8.35 -4.16 -12.44
C GLY A 420 9.21 -5.39 -12.21
N ALA A 421 10.54 -5.25 -12.29
CA ALA A 421 11.50 -6.32 -12.01
C ALA A 421 11.52 -6.71 -10.53
N LEU A 422 11.31 -5.76 -9.61
CA LEU A 422 11.24 -6.01 -8.16
C LEU A 422 9.97 -6.75 -7.74
N ILE A 423 8.80 -6.40 -8.33
CA ILE A 423 7.50 -6.95 -7.92
C ILE A 423 7.41 -8.46 -8.15
N THR A 424 7.83 -8.93 -9.31
CA THR A 424 7.59 -10.32 -9.73
C THR A 424 8.20 -11.35 -8.77
N PRO A 425 9.50 -11.29 -8.43
CA PRO A 425 10.08 -12.22 -7.47
C PRO A 425 9.55 -12.01 -6.04
N GLY A 426 9.21 -10.78 -5.66
CA GLY A 426 8.57 -10.49 -4.39
C GLY A 426 7.25 -11.23 -4.20
N VAL A 427 6.39 -11.26 -5.23
CA VAL A 427 5.15 -12.05 -5.22
C VAL A 427 5.45 -13.55 -5.17
N MET A 428 6.41 -14.04 -5.97
CA MET A 428 6.79 -15.45 -5.98
C MET A 428 7.31 -15.93 -4.62
N ARG A 429 8.05 -15.11 -3.91
CA ARG A 429 8.54 -15.38 -2.56
C ARG A 429 7.38 -15.65 -1.58
N LEU A 430 6.38 -14.77 -1.58
CA LEU A 430 5.20 -14.91 -0.73
C LEU A 430 4.35 -16.12 -1.13
N THR A 431 4.15 -16.33 -2.43
CA THR A 431 3.46 -17.53 -2.97
C THR A 431 4.17 -18.81 -2.52
N ARG A 432 5.52 -18.85 -2.57
CA ARG A 432 6.33 -19.99 -2.08
C ARG A 432 6.03 -20.29 -0.60
N ALA A 433 6.09 -19.27 0.26
CA ALA A 433 5.83 -19.45 1.69
C ALA A 433 4.41 -19.96 1.95
N ARG A 434 3.41 -19.41 1.25
CA ARG A 434 2.02 -19.85 1.34
C ARG A 434 1.82 -21.31 0.87
N LEU A 435 2.44 -21.69 -0.23
CA LEU A 435 2.39 -23.08 -0.73
C LEU A 435 3.05 -24.05 0.26
N ARG A 436 4.22 -23.73 0.80
CA ARG A 436 4.89 -24.53 1.84
C ARG A 436 3.99 -24.69 3.06
N PHE A 437 3.43 -23.60 3.58
CA PHE A 437 2.47 -23.64 4.70
C PHE A 437 1.30 -24.59 4.42
N GLN A 438 0.67 -24.50 3.27
CA GLN A 438 -0.47 -25.35 2.91
C GLN A 438 -0.11 -26.83 2.73
N LEU A 439 1.11 -27.13 2.31
CA LEU A 439 1.59 -28.49 2.05
C LEU A 439 2.21 -29.16 3.27
N ASP A 440 2.68 -28.38 4.25
CA ASP A 440 3.34 -28.82 5.47
C ASP A 440 2.44 -28.59 6.71
N ASN A 441 1.27 -29.22 6.69
CA ASN A 441 0.31 -29.24 7.82
C ASN A 441 0.04 -27.87 8.48
N LYS A 442 0.04 -26.79 7.71
CA LYS A 442 -0.14 -25.40 8.16
C LYS A 442 0.95 -24.96 9.17
N ASN A 443 2.19 -25.38 8.94
CA ASN A 443 3.34 -24.98 9.74
C ASN A 443 3.62 -23.48 9.59
N PRO A 444 3.42 -22.63 10.62
CA PRO A 444 3.60 -21.20 10.54
C PRO A 444 5.06 -20.77 10.38
N GLN A 445 6.02 -21.69 10.61
CA GLN A 445 7.45 -21.40 10.48
C GLN A 445 7.80 -20.88 9.09
N HIS A 446 7.11 -21.34 8.03
CA HIS A 446 7.32 -20.86 6.67
C HIS A 446 7.05 -19.37 6.47
N PHE A 447 6.28 -18.73 7.35
CA PHE A 447 6.06 -17.28 7.32
C PHE A 447 7.06 -16.54 8.21
N ILE A 448 7.56 -17.17 9.28
CA ILE A 448 8.64 -16.64 10.12
C ILE A 448 9.96 -16.65 9.35
N ASP A 449 10.21 -17.70 8.57
CA ASP A 449 11.41 -17.81 7.72
C ASP A 449 11.53 -16.68 6.68
N LEU A 450 10.43 -16.00 6.33
CA LEU A 450 10.46 -14.79 5.49
C LEU A 450 11.25 -13.64 6.14
N GLU A 451 11.45 -13.65 7.43
CA GLU A 451 12.18 -12.62 8.16
C GLU A 451 13.71 -12.80 8.09
N ASN A 452 14.17 -13.99 7.72
CA ASN A 452 15.60 -14.33 7.62
C ASN A 452 16.21 -13.85 6.29
N ALA A 453 16.20 -12.55 6.03
CA ALA A 453 16.71 -11.99 4.78
C ALA A 453 17.54 -10.72 5.03
N PRO A 454 18.64 -10.49 4.29
CA PRO A 454 19.59 -9.42 4.59
C PRO A 454 19.09 -8.00 4.26
N HIS A 455 18.06 -7.87 3.42
CA HIS A 455 17.58 -6.56 2.94
C HIS A 455 16.12 -6.34 3.32
N THR A 456 15.84 -6.36 4.62
CA THR A 456 14.50 -6.19 5.20
C THR A 456 13.77 -5.00 4.57
N GLY A 457 12.55 -5.24 4.06
CA GLY A 457 11.70 -4.21 3.43
C GLY A 457 11.88 -4.05 1.90
N LEU A 458 12.91 -4.64 1.28
CA LEU A 458 13.00 -4.76 -0.18
C LEU A 458 11.92 -5.73 -0.68
N TRP A 459 11.48 -5.61 -1.94
CA TRP A 459 10.45 -6.53 -2.53
C TRP A 459 10.88 -7.99 -2.54
N TRP A 460 12.15 -8.25 -2.78
CA TRP A 460 12.79 -9.55 -2.60
C TRP A 460 14.04 -9.37 -1.74
N PRO A 461 13.89 -9.47 -0.41
CA PRO A 461 14.95 -9.13 0.55
C PRO A 461 16.20 -10.03 0.51
N GLU A 462 16.07 -11.21 -0.12
CA GLU A 462 17.19 -12.15 -0.29
C GLU A 462 18.12 -11.80 -1.46
N SER A 463 17.77 -10.79 -2.30
CA SER A 463 18.48 -10.53 -3.56
C SER A 463 19.39 -9.30 -3.48
N ASP A 464 20.71 -9.52 -3.36
CA ASP A 464 21.74 -8.47 -3.50
C ASP A 464 21.69 -7.79 -4.88
N LYS A 465 21.39 -8.57 -5.93
CA LYS A 465 21.32 -8.04 -7.30
C LYS A 465 20.17 -7.05 -7.51
N LEU A 466 19.01 -7.31 -6.93
CA LEU A 466 17.88 -6.37 -7.03
C LEU A 466 18.10 -5.13 -6.17
N LYS A 467 18.72 -5.28 -5.01
CA LYS A 467 19.16 -4.14 -4.21
C LYS A 467 20.12 -3.25 -5.00
N ALA A 468 21.17 -3.83 -5.54
CA ALA A 468 22.16 -3.10 -6.33
C ALA A 468 21.55 -2.42 -7.58
N LEU A 469 20.60 -3.09 -8.26
CA LEU A 469 19.88 -2.51 -9.39
C LEU A 469 19.08 -1.26 -8.98
N LEU A 470 18.40 -1.31 -7.86
CA LEU A 470 17.60 -0.18 -7.35
C LEU A 470 18.52 0.98 -6.92
N GLU A 471 19.60 0.68 -6.19
CA GLU A 471 20.59 1.69 -5.74
C GLU A 471 21.28 2.39 -6.92
N ALA A 472 21.76 1.63 -7.91
CA ALA A 472 22.37 2.21 -9.11
C ALA A 472 21.38 3.02 -9.95
N THR A 473 20.10 2.65 -9.94
CA THR A 473 19.04 3.44 -10.58
C THR A 473 18.81 4.75 -9.86
N ALA A 474 18.77 4.75 -8.54
CA ALA A 474 18.61 5.96 -7.73
C ALA A 474 19.80 6.92 -7.94
N GLU A 475 21.03 6.42 -7.86
CA GLU A 475 22.23 7.22 -8.13
C GLU A 475 22.21 7.84 -9.54
N THR A 476 21.76 7.09 -10.55
CA THR A 476 21.64 7.60 -11.93
C THR A 476 20.61 8.72 -12.02
N CYS A 477 19.47 8.59 -11.33
CA CYS A 477 18.44 9.64 -11.28
C CYS A 477 18.96 10.89 -10.54
N GLU A 478 19.71 10.74 -9.45
CA GLU A 478 20.31 11.85 -8.73
C GLU A 478 21.31 12.62 -9.60
N LYS A 479 22.16 11.93 -10.37
CA LYS A 479 23.07 12.56 -11.34
C LYS A 479 22.33 13.33 -12.44
N TYR A 480 21.20 12.81 -12.90
CA TYR A 480 20.30 13.52 -13.81
C TYR A 480 19.70 14.77 -13.14
N GLU A 481 19.25 14.66 -11.88
CA GLU A 481 18.65 15.78 -11.14
C GLU A 481 19.61 16.97 -10.99
N VAL A 482 20.90 16.70 -10.73
CA VAL A 482 21.91 17.74 -10.57
C VAL A 482 22.56 18.17 -11.88
N GLY A 483 22.13 17.63 -13.03
CA GLY A 483 22.58 18.01 -14.36
C GLY A 483 23.95 17.43 -14.78
N GLU A 484 24.44 16.39 -14.08
CA GLU A 484 25.67 15.65 -14.49
C GLU A 484 25.39 14.73 -15.69
N LEU A 485 24.15 14.31 -15.89
CA LEU A 485 23.68 13.50 -17.00
C LEU A 485 22.48 14.18 -17.65
N ASP A 486 22.37 14.05 -18.99
CA ASP A 486 21.10 14.35 -19.65
C ASP A 486 20.09 13.18 -19.50
N GLY A 487 18.83 13.44 -19.85
CA GLY A 487 17.77 12.46 -19.68
C GLY A 487 17.90 11.21 -20.54
N ASP A 488 18.49 11.32 -21.75
CA ASP A 488 18.77 10.18 -22.62
C ASP A 488 19.96 9.37 -22.13
N GLU A 489 21.01 10.01 -21.65
CA GLU A 489 22.18 9.37 -21.04
C GLU A 489 21.75 8.58 -19.79
N ALA A 490 21.04 9.21 -18.87
CA ALA A 490 20.51 8.57 -17.66
C ALA A 490 19.60 7.37 -18.00
N ALA A 491 18.67 7.52 -18.94
CA ALA A 491 17.81 6.44 -19.40
C ALA A 491 18.62 5.27 -19.99
N ASN A 492 19.63 5.56 -20.82
CA ASN A 492 20.48 4.53 -21.41
C ASN A 492 21.30 3.77 -20.37
N ILE A 493 21.75 4.45 -19.30
CA ILE A 493 22.44 3.79 -18.17
C ILE A 493 21.48 2.81 -17.48
N VAL A 494 20.30 3.26 -17.07
CA VAL A 494 19.32 2.39 -16.37
C VAL A 494 18.87 1.23 -17.26
N PHE A 495 18.67 1.44 -18.57
CA PHE A 495 18.36 0.34 -19.49
C PHE A 495 19.52 -0.66 -19.63
N ARG A 496 20.78 -0.22 -19.62
CA ARG A 496 21.94 -1.14 -19.58
C ARG A 496 21.95 -1.96 -18.29
N LEU A 497 21.73 -1.34 -17.13
CA LEU A 497 21.61 -2.05 -15.86
C LEU A 497 20.54 -3.16 -15.92
N LEU A 498 19.36 -2.86 -16.50
CA LEU A 498 18.31 -3.86 -16.72
C LEU A 498 18.73 -4.97 -17.69
N GLN A 499 19.42 -4.63 -18.79
CA GLN A 499 19.84 -5.57 -19.84
C GLN A 499 20.91 -6.53 -19.37
N ASP A 500 21.90 -6.01 -18.63
CA ASP A 500 23.05 -6.77 -18.14
C ASP A 500 22.70 -7.62 -16.91
N SER A 501 21.65 -7.28 -16.18
CA SER A 501 21.21 -8.01 -14.99
C SER A 501 20.61 -9.37 -15.36
N ASP A 502 21.19 -10.45 -14.87
CA ASP A 502 20.69 -11.84 -15.06
C ASP A 502 19.44 -12.16 -14.24
N ILE A 503 19.17 -11.38 -13.17
CA ILE A 503 18.00 -11.52 -12.31
C ILE A 503 16.73 -10.92 -12.94
N VAL A 504 16.88 -9.98 -13.88
CA VAL A 504 15.76 -9.36 -14.58
C VAL A 504 15.20 -10.29 -15.64
N ASN A 505 13.96 -10.69 -15.46
CA ASN A 505 13.24 -11.58 -16.37
C ASN A 505 13.17 -11.00 -17.81
N PRO A 506 13.69 -11.73 -18.83
CA PRO A 506 13.67 -11.28 -20.22
C PRO A 506 12.31 -11.45 -20.92
N THR A 507 11.42 -12.30 -20.39
CA THR A 507 10.22 -12.75 -21.10
C THR A 507 9.09 -11.73 -21.10
N PHE A 508 9.02 -10.84 -20.09
CA PHE A 508 8.01 -9.79 -20.02
C PHE A 508 8.39 -8.53 -20.83
N GLY A 509 9.65 -8.46 -21.28
CA GLY A 509 10.16 -7.31 -22.04
C GLY A 509 10.66 -6.18 -21.19
N TRP A 510 11.03 -6.44 -19.93
CA TRP A 510 11.65 -5.44 -19.05
C TRP A 510 12.95 -4.87 -19.62
N LYS A 511 13.66 -5.63 -20.42
CA LYS A 511 14.94 -5.28 -21.05
C LYS A 511 14.82 -4.52 -22.39
N ASP A 512 13.63 -4.47 -23.01
CA ASP A 512 13.43 -3.80 -24.31
C ASP A 512 12.84 -2.39 -24.13
N PRO A 513 13.60 -1.31 -24.33
CA PRO A 513 13.14 0.07 -24.15
C PRO A 513 11.96 0.46 -25.03
N ARG A 514 11.72 -0.25 -26.13
CA ARG A 514 10.64 0.04 -27.08
C ARG A 514 9.30 -0.54 -26.66
N LYS A 515 9.31 -1.54 -25.75
CA LYS A 515 8.08 -2.19 -25.30
C LYS A 515 7.40 -1.36 -24.22
N ARG A 516 6.37 -0.63 -24.57
CA ARG A 516 5.63 0.27 -23.67
C ARG A 516 4.61 -0.47 -22.78
N PHE A 517 3.92 -1.46 -23.32
CA PHE A 517 2.86 -2.18 -22.63
C PHE A 517 3.34 -3.58 -22.22
N ILE A 518 3.35 -3.83 -20.93
CA ILE A 518 3.71 -5.10 -20.33
C ILE A 518 2.41 -5.84 -19.98
N ALA A 519 1.99 -6.74 -20.87
CA ALA A 519 0.76 -7.52 -20.72
C ALA A 519 1.07 -9.01 -20.85
N PRO A 520 1.43 -9.70 -19.74
CA PRO A 520 1.78 -11.10 -19.77
C PRO A 520 0.60 -11.98 -20.21
N THR A 521 0.78 -12.72 -21.29
CA THR A 521 -0.16 -13.75 -21.75
C THR A 521 0.15 -15.10 -21.08
N THR A 522 -0.73 -16.08 -21.22
CA THR A 522 -0.47 -17.45 -20.74
C THR A 522 0.84 -18.00 -21.30
N MET A 523 1.12 -17.78 -22.59
CA MET A 523 2.38 -18.19 -23.20
C MET A 523 3.60 -17.47 -22.60
N THR A 524 3.46 -16.18 -22.33
CA THR A 524 4.51 -15.38 -21.66
C THR A 524 4.78 -15.93 -20.26
N MET A 525 3.73 -16.31 -19.52
CA MET A 525 3.86 -16.93 -18.19
C MET A 525 4.56 -18.30 -18.25
N ILE A 526 4.24 -19.11 -19.24
CA ILE A 526 4.93 -20.40 -19.47
C ILE A 526 6.43 -20.16 -19.76
N LYS A 527 6.76 -19.22 -20.65
CA LYS A 527 8.16 -18.84 -20.93
C LYS A 527 8.86 -18.31 -19.69
N PHE A 528 8.17 -17.51 -18.90
CA PHE A 528 8.70 -17.00 -17.63
C PHE A 528 9.01 -18.16 -16.66
N MET A 529 8.08 -19.09 -16.46
CA MET A 529 8.31 -20.24 -15.59
C MET A 529 9.46 -21.12 -16.10
N HIS A 530 9.58 -21.31 -17.41
CA HIS A 530 10.72 -22.03 -17.99
C HIS A 530 12.05 -21.29 -17.72
N TRP A 531 12.09 -19.97 -17.90
CA TRP A 531 13.27 -19.17 -17.57
C TRP A 531 13.59 -19.25 -16.07
N ALA A 532 12.59 -19.01 -15.22
CA ALA A 532 12.74 -19.00 -13.76
C ALA A 532 13.21 -20.35 -13.19
N THR A 533 12.91 -21.47 -13.86
CA THR A 533 13.30 -22.81 -13.39
C THR A 533 14.55 -23.38 -14.07
N ARG A 534 14.96 -22.87 -15.24
CA ARG A 534 16.04 -23.46 -16.05
C ARG A 534 17.17 -22.53 -16.45
N GLN A 535 16.88 -21.25 -16.66
CA GLN A 535 17.82 -20.31 -17.29
C GLN A 535 18.20 -19.13 -16.39
N GLY A 536 17.38 -18.80 -15.41
CA GLY A 536 17.64 -17.72 -14.45
C GLY A 536 18.84 -18.02 -13.55
N PRO A 537 19.33 -17.04 -12.80
CA PRO A 537 20.40 -17.26 -11.84
C PRO A 537 19.98 -18.26 -10.73
N PRO A 538 20.95 -18.82 -9.97
CA PRO A 538 20.67 -19.89 -9.00
C PRO A 538 19.50 -19.59 -8.06
N GLU A 539 19.48 -18.38 -7.46
CA GLU A 539 18.44 -17.94 -6.54
C GLU A 539 17.05 -17.89 -7.20
N MET A 540 16.97 -17.46 -8.45
CA MET A 540 15.71 -17.46 -9.21
C MET A 540 15.26 -18.86 -9.57
N ARG A 541 16.20 -19.76 -9.93
CA ARG A 541 15.87 -21.15 -10.25
C ARG A 541 15.34 -21.90 -9.03
N GLU A 542 15.94 -21.69 -7.88
CA GLU A 542 15.44 -22.24 -6.62
C GLU A 542 14.00 -21.77 -6.34
N LEU A 543 13.78 -20.45 -6.39
CA LEU A 543 12.47 -19.84 -6.18
C LEU A 543 11.43 -20.35 -7.20
N GLY A 544 11.81 -20.44 -8.48
CA GLY A 544 10.95 -20.92 -9.57
C GLY A 544 10.58 -22.39 -9.43
N ASP A 545 11.58 -23.26 -9.17
CA ASP A 545 11.37 -24.71 -8.99
C ASP A 545 10.48 -25.01 -7.79
N GLU A 546 10.66 -24.33 -6.68
CA GLU A 546 9.83 -24.52 -5.48
C GLU A 546 8.39 -24.09 -5.70
N ASN A 547 8.18 -22.94 -6.34
CA ASN A 547 6.83 -22.49 -6.71
C ASN A 547 6.15 -23.50 -7.64
N LEU A 548 6.85 -23.96 -8.70
CA LEU A 548 6.28 -24.91 -9.65
C LEU A 548 5.91 -26.24 -8.99
N ARG A 549 6.83 -26.82 -8.20
CA ARG A 549 6.58 -28.06 -7.45
C ARG A 549 5.46 -27.90 -6.44
N GLY A 550 5.42 -26.75 -5.75
CA GLY A 550 4.36 -26.41 -4.80
C GLY A 550 3.00 -26.35 -5.47
N LEU A 551 2.89 -25.65 -6.60
CA LEU A 551 1.66 -25.55 -7.40
C LEU A 551 1.17 -26.92 -7.86
N ILE A 552 2.06 -27.76 -8.44
CA ILE A 552 1.71 -29.13 -8.90
C ILE A 552 1.19 -29.98 -7.74
N ARG A 553 1.90 -29.99 -6.59
CA ARG A 553 1.50 -30.76 -5.40
C ARG A 553 0.18 -30.29 -4.80
N ALA A 554 -0.04 -28.99 -4.73
CA ALA A 554 -1.26 -28.41 -4.18
C ALA A 554 -2.47 -28.74 -5.08
N THR A 555 -2.30 -28.63 -6.42
CA THR A 555 -3.33 -29.01 -7.40
C THR A 555 -3.64 -30.52 -7.30
N ALA A 556 -2.63 -31.38 -7.21
CA ALA A 556 -2.80 -32.82 -7.03
C ALA A 556 -3.56 -33.19 -5.73
N LYS A 557 -3.43 -32.37 -4.69
CA LYS A 557 -4.18 -32.52 -3.41
C LYS A 557 -5.56 -31.84 -3.43
N GLY A 558 -6.03 -31.33 -4.57
CA GLY A 558 -7.32 -30.66 -4.71
C GLY A 558 -7.44 -29.35 -3.93
N LYS A 559 -6.31 -28.73 -3.54
CA LYS A 559 -6.32 -27.45 -2.81
C LYS A 559 -6.61 -26.32 -3.80
N LYS A 560 -7.59 -25.47 -3.49
CA LYS A 560 -7.83 -24.23 -4.24
C LYS A 560 -6.73 -23.24 -3.89
N LEU A 561 -5.93 -22.88 -4.88
CA LEU A 561 -4.77 -21.98 -4.71
C LEU A 561 -5.06 -20.52 -5.03
N LEU A 562 -6.21 -20.26 -5.66
CA LEU A 562 -6.66 -18.94 -6.12
C LEU A 562 -8.07 -18.68 -5.60
#